data_b99678d84dc9ad2aa3c39ecf6f636dd7
#
_entry.id   b99678d84dc9ad2aa3c39ecf6f636dd7
#
_cell.length_a   1.000
_cell.length_b   1.000
_cell.length_c   1.000
_cell.angle_alpha   90.00
_cell.angle_beta   90.00
_cell.angle_gamma   90.00
#
_symmetry.space_group_name_H-M   'P 1'
#
loop_
_entity.id
_entity.type
_entity.pdbx_description
1 polymer ?
#
loop_
_entity_poly.entity_id
_entity_poly.type
_entity_poly.pdbx_seq_one_letter_code
_entity_poly.pdbx_strand_id
1 'polypeptide(L)'
;MLDVDKKSITELRDPSEVMKLSRMGSFHQSRLSFMRILMRQIRDENWKFKREEFNVNNKGVGHAIYSATGPKNTYSLIAFAHDLPDEKRSDRVIADAWDATFTLYDGRPSEEDIERLKKNVPLQEVGRISENELCLSRANKSVRLWDHVISSLSAGCQPDVEQIDSVGYLMRTTAVYGSGKFGAVDREFVSDRTEFKAPFQYELLSVFMIRWFVLDLVNQMANVQNPDKAVQLDPKLGYRLGIGNSTGLGMAPFLLNHPVLLNNWILAKETALSRVRSVQKSSMEENKLFLELYEKSIILFGLWRSDHPLQIKKLKEISNDLTRLSKYLKKFDFESTYPWDRLFNWSKKNLSMEGQEFIISLIMEPYGNLVDELAFTMSDNNQSYVKIDGLKSIGDIRKQLNKVYGWIFDIDWECMDSNARAWYVSQEKLEPRLGERFSEPIGNYEQPLSPARDVYRLSKDLANFGDDELIANFLMLKPEHRHIVRRLQIVSNHPYSENRENTIGSQ
;
A
#
# COMPACT_ATOMS: atom_id res chain seq x y z
N MET A 1 -13.42 -5.05 -33.86
CA MET A 1 -14.23 -5.09 -32.64
C MET A 1 -14.40 -6.55 -32.28
N LEU A 2 -13.47 -7.11 -31.51
CA LEU A 2 -13.53 -8.50 -31.07
C LEU A 2 -14.51 -8.56 -29.91
N ASP A 3 -15.66 -9.14 -30.14
CA ASP A 3 -16.64 -9.49 -29.14
C ASP A 3 -16.04 -10.63 -28.29
N VAL A 4 -15.21 -10.25 -27.33
CA VAL A 4 -14.67 -11.20 -26.36
C VAL A 4 -15.81 -11.49 -25.41
N ASP A 5 -16.42 -12.66 -25.61
CA ASP A 5 -17.40 -13.21 -24.68
C ASP A 5 -16.81 -13.10 -23.26
N LYS A 6 -17.37 -12.22 -22.41
CA LYS A 6 -16.84 -11.86 -21.08
C LYS A 6 -16.84 -13.02 -20.07
N LYS A 7 -17.20 -14.22 -20.49
CA LYS A 7 -17.18 -15.43 -19.68
C LYS A 7 -15.76 -16.00 -19.64
N SER A 8 -15.13 -15.91 -18.48
CA SER A 8 -13.88 -16.64 -18.24
C SER A 8 -14.11 -18.15 -18.36
N ILE A 9 -13.36 -18.80 -19.25
CA ILE A 9 -13.45 -20.24 -19.49
C ILE A 9 -12.65 -21.01 -18.42
N THR A 10 -11.68 -20.36 -17.80
CA THR A 10 -10.81 -20.98 -16.80
C THR A 10 -11.31 -20.74 -15.39
N GLU A 11 -11.32 -21.79 -14.59
CA GLU A 11 -11.65 -21.69 -13.17
C GLU A 11 -10.66 -20.80 -12.41
N LEU A 12 -11.15 -20.09 -11.40
CA LEU A 12 -10.32 -19.37 -10.44
C LEU A 12 -9.48 -20.38 -9.66
N ARG A 13 -8.30 -19.96 -9.21
CA ARG A 13 -7.52 -20.78 -8.29
C ARG A 13 -8.28 -20.95 -6.97
N ASP A 14 -8.09 -22.11 -6.33
CA ASP A 14 -8.75 -22.40 -5.07
C ASP A 14 -8.38 -21.36 -4.01
N PRO A 15 -9.35 -20.80 -3.27
CA PRO A 15 -9.07 -19.85 -2.18
C PRO A 15 -8.09 -20.39 -1.14
N SER A 16 -8.12 -21.67 -0.82
CA SER A 16 -7.18 -22.31 0.11
C SER A 16 -5.73 -22.31 -0.40
N GLU A 17 -5.52 -22.24 -1.71
CA GLU A 17 -4.19 -22.06 -2.31
C GLU A 17 -3.75 -20.59 -2.30
N VAL A 18 -4.66 -19.69 -2.72
CA VAL A 18 -4.34 -18.27 -2.95
C VAL A 18 -4.19 -17.51 -1.65
N MET A 19 -5.01 -17.82 -0.65
CA MET A 19 -5.05 -17.14 0.65
C MET A 19 -3.94 -17.59 1.61
N LYS A 20 -3.09 -18.54 1.23
CA LYS A 20 -1.92 -18.89 2.05
C LYS A 20 -0.98 -17.70 2.18
N LEU A 21 -0.57 -17.39 3.42
CA LEU A 21 0.31 -16.26 3.72
C LEU A 21 1.61 -16.29 2.89
N SER A 22 2.19 -17.48 2.69
CA SER A 22 3.39 -17.67 1.87
C SER A 22 3.18 -17.27 0.41
N ARG A 23 1.99 -17.57 -0.16
CA ARG A 23 1.65 -17.18 -1.54
C ARG A 23 1.31 -15.69 -1.62
N MET A 24 0.50 -15.17 -0.71
CA MET A 24 0.23 -13.74 -0.64
C MET A 24 1.52 -12.92 -0.49
N GLY A 25 2.46 -13.44 0.30
CA GLY A 25 3.79 -12.88 0.44
C GLY A 25 4.66 -12.95 -0.81
N SER A 26 4.28 -13.74 -1.81
CA SER A 26 4.96 -13.84 -3.10
C SER A 26 4.27 -13.04 -4.23
N PHE A 27 3.19 -12.34 -3.95
CA PHE A 27 2.51 -11.51 -4.94
C PHE A 27 3.38 -10.34 -5.40
N HIS A 28 3.43 -10.11 -6.69
CA HIS A 28 4.06 -8.95 -7.31
C HIS A 28 3.06 -7.85 -7.61
N GLN A 29 3.56 -6.64 -7.78
CA GLN A 29 2.75 -5.55 -8.29
C GLN A 29 2.20 -5.90 -9.68
N SER A 30 0.96 -5.52 -9.91
CA SER A 30 0.25 -5.76 -11.16
C SER A 30 -0.55 -4.52 -11.56
N ARG A 31 -1.28 -4.61 -12.66
CA ARG A 31 -2.22 -3.55 -13.06
C ARG A 31 -3.24 -3.20 -11.98
N LEU A 32 -3.57 -4.13 -11.08
CA LEU A 32 -4.51 -3.94 -9.97
C LEU A 32 -3.86 -3.43 -8.67
N SER A 33 -2.58 -3.07 -8.69
CA SER A 33 -1.93 -2.38 -7.58
C SER A 33 -2.42 -0.94 -7.50
N PHE A 34 -2.79 -0.49 -6.30
CA PHE A 34 -3.52 0.76 -6.10
C PHE A 34 -2.78 2.00 -6.64
N MET A 35 -1.48 2.11 -6.38
CA MET A 35 -0.68 3.21 -6.93
C MET A 35 -0.63 3.16 -8.47
N ARG A 36 -0.55 1.98 -9.06
CA ARG A 36 -0.53 1.84 -10.53
C ARG A 36 -1.88 2.18 -11.15
N ILE A 37 -2.98 1.95 -10.44
CA ILE A 37 -4.32 2.41 -10.85
C ILE A 37 -4.33 3.94 -10.91
N LEU A 38 -3.90 4.60 -9.83
CA LEU A 38 -3.82 6.07 -9.78
C LEU A 38 -2.91 6.64 -10.88
N MET A 39 -1.72 6.06 -11.05
CA MET A 39 -0.75 6.55 -12.05
C MET A 39 -1.28 6.44 -13.49
N ARG A 40 -2.02 5.38 -13.80
CA ARG A 40 -2.69 5.27 -15.10
C ARG A 40 -3.76 6.33 -15.26
N GLN A 41 -4.59 6.52 -14.26
CA GLN A 41 -5.65 7.52 -14.29
C GLN A 41 -5.08 8.93 -14.46
N ILE A 42 -4.07 9.32 -13.68
CA ILE A 42 -3.37 10.61 -13.81
C ILE A 42 -2.87 10.82 -15.24
N ARG A 43 -2.27 9.77 -15.84
CA ARG A 43 -1.74 9.82 -17.20
C ARG A 43 -2.85 9.94 -18.23
N ASP A 44 -3.84 9.06 -18.16
CA ASP A 44 -4.89 8.91 -19.18
C ASP A 44 -5.86 10.11 -19.17
N GLU A 45 -6.11 10.68 -18.01
CA GLU A 45 -6.91 11.90 -17.83
C GLU A 45 -6.07 13.18 -17.92
N ASN A 46 -4.75 13.07 -18.13
CA ASN A 46 -3.84 14.19 -18.32
C ASN A 46 -3.88 15.23 -17.19
N TRP A 47 -3.83 14.76 -15.95
CA TRP A 47 -3.85 15.62 -14.77
C TRP A 47 -2.69 16.61 -14.78
N LYS A 48 -2.94 17.81 -14.26
CA LYS A 48 -1.95 18.87 -14.13
C LYS A 48 -1.57 19.05 -12.67
N PHE A 49 -0.26 19.06 -12.43
CA PHE A 49 0.30 19.29 -11.11
C PHE A 49 1.06 20.62 -11.11
N LYS A 50 0.88 21.41 -10.06
CA LYS A 50 1.53 22.70 -9.93
C LYS A 50 1.88 22.96 -8.47
N ARG A 51 3.09 23.52 -8.25
CA ARG A 51 3.45 24.14 -6.99
C ARG A 51 2.86 25.54 -6.96
N GLU A 52 1.85 25.77 -6.13
CA GLU A 52 1.18 27.06 -6.01
C GLU A 52 1.93 27.99 -5.07
N GLU A 53 2.45 27.46 -3.97
CA GLU A 53 3.14 28.21 -2.94
C GLU A 53 4.26 27.38 -2.30
N PHE A 54 5.37 28.02 -1.94
CA PHE A 54 6.47 27.38 -1.23
C PHE A 54 7.13 28.38 -0.28
N ASN A 55 6.62 28.49 0.94
CA ASN A 55 7.04 29.41 1.98
C ASN A 55 7.82 28.67 3.07
N VAL A 56 8.98 28.15 2.70
CA VAL A 56 9.88 27.44 3.63
C VAL A 56 11.12 28.28 3.84
N ASN A 57 11.45 28.54 5.12
CA ASN A 57 12.59 29.37 5.50
C ASN A 57 13.92 28.61 5.41
N ASN A 58 15.03 29.30 5.73
CA ASN A 58 16.37 28.74 5.67
C ASN A 58 16.63 27.58 6.66
N LYS A 59 15.74 27.36 7.63
CA LYS A 59 15.79 26.20 8.53
C LYS A 59 14.97 25.01 8.04
N GLY A 60 14.33 25.13 6.86
CA GLY A 60 13.44 24.11 6.34
C GLY A 60 12.07 24.08 7.02
N VAL A 61 11.67 25.18 7.69
CA VAL A 61 10.39 25.31 8.41
C VAL A 61 9.45 26.23 7.64
N GLY A 62 8.20 25.85 7.54
CA GLY A 62 7.20 26.63 6.85
C GLY A 62 6.10 25.78 6.24
N HIS A 63 5.47 26.28 5.18
CA HIS A 63 4.43 25.54 4.48
C HIS A 63 4.58 25.65 2.97
N ALA A 64 3.95 24.69 2.27
CA ALA A 64 3.88 24.69 0.82
C ALA A 64 2.51 24.18 0.37
N ILE A 65 2.06 24.62 -0.81
CA ILE A 65 0.80 24.21 -1.41
C ILE A 65 1.06 23.74 -2.83
N TYR A 66 0.57 22.54 -3.10
CA TYR A 66 0.60 21.92 -4.42
C TYR A 66 -0.82 21.64 -4.88
N SER A 67 -1.12 21.85 -6.13
CA SER A 67 -2.41 21.50 -6.72
C SER A 67 -2.29 20.35 -7.70
N ALA A 68 -3.31 19.51 -7.71
CA ALA A 68 -3.55 18.46 -8.68
C ALA A 68 -4.90 18.70 -9.33
N THR A 69 -4.91 19.05 -10.61
CA THR A 69 -6.15 19.35 -11.35
C THR A 69 -6.40 18.22 -12.35
N GLY A 70 -7.45 17.47 -12.09
CA GLY A 70 -8.03 16.48 -13.00
C GLY A 70 -9.07 17.10 -13.92
N PRO A 71 -9.79 16.29 -14.72
CA PRO A 71 -10.78 16.78 -15.67
C PRO A 71 -11.95 17.52 -15.03
N LYS A 72 -12.33 17.16 -13.82
CA LYS A 72 -13.51 17.69 -13.13
C LYS A 72 -13.18 18.43 -11.85
N ASN A 73 -12.21 17.97 -11.10
CA ASN A 73 -11.91 18.42 -9.75
C ASN A 73 -10.46 18.85 -9.62
N THR A 74 -10.21 19.72 -8.65
CA THR A 74 -8.86 20.12 -8.22
C THR A 74 -8.70 19.74 -6.76
N TYR A 75 -7.53 19.23 -6.42
CA TYR A 75 -7.14 18.86 -5.05
C TYR A 75 -5.87 19.60 -4.69
N SER A 76 -5.74 19.99 -3.43
CA SER A 76 -4.55 20.69 -2.94
C SER A 76 -3.89 19.89 -1.83
N LEU A 77 -2.59 19.64 -1.95
CA LEU A 77 -1.78 19.18 -0.83
C LEU A 77 -1.23 20.41 -0.09
N ILE A 78 -1.56 20.55 1.17
CA ILE A 78 -0.97 21.54 2.06
C ILE A 78 0.03 20.81 2.95
N ALA A 79 1.30 21.20 2.84
CA ALA A 79 2.42 20.64 3.57
C ALA A 79 2.92 21.62 4.61
N PHE A 80 3.17 21.14 5.84
CA PHE A 80 3.79 21.89 6.92
C PHE A 80 5.10 21.20 7.31
N ALA A 81 6.21 21.92 7.21
CA ALA A 81 7.53 21.46 7.63
C ALA A 81 7.87 22.04 8.99
N HIS A 82 8.42 21.21 9.86
CA HIS A 82 8.69 21.53 11.26
C HIS A 82 10.18 21.44 11.60
N ASP A 83 10.60 22.18 12.61
CA ASP A 83 11.93 22.04 13.20
C ASP A 83 11.85 20.99 14.32
N LEU A 84 12.17 19.75 13.95
CA LEU A 84 12.20 18.64 14.88
C LEU A 84 13.63 18.41 15.37
N PRO A 85 13.90 18.50 16.68
CA PRO A 85 15.20 18.17 17.24
C PRO A 85 15.62 16.72 16.94
N ASP A 86 16.91 16.50 16.70
CA ASP A 86 17.42 15.19 16.29
C ASP A 86 17.10 14.09 17.31
N GLU A 87 17.08 14.42 18.60
CA GLU A 87 16.77 13.49 19.70
C GLU A 87 15.32 12.98 19.64
N LYS A 88 14.41 13.71 18.95
CA LYS A 88 13.02 13.32 18.76
C LYS A 88 12.78 12.59 17.45
N ARG A 89 13.78 12.54 16.56
CA ARG A 89 13.65 11.82 15.29
C ARG A 89 13.66 10.32 15.52
N SER A 90 12.79 9.64 14.86
CA SER A 90 12.67 8.19 14.90
C SER A 90 12.27 7.66 13.54
N ASP A 91 12.96 6.63 13.08
CA ASP A 91 12.55 5.84 11.91
C ASP A 91 11.39 4.88 12.21
N ARG A 92 10.89 4.89 13.44
CA ARG A 92 9.80 4.03 13.83
C ARG A 92 8.51 4.41 13.09
N VAL A 93 7.66 3.43 12.87
CA VAL A 93 6.32 3.62 12.29
C VAL A 93 5.45 4.49 13.22
N ILE A 94 5.64 4.34 14.53
CA ILE A 94 4.96 5.14 15.55
C ILE A 94 5.99 6.12 16.12
N ALA A 95 5.81 7.38 15.79
CA ALA A 95 6.60 8.48 16.32
C ALA A 95 5.67 9.48 17.02
N ASP A 96 6.20 10.14 18.05
CA ASP A 96 5.47 11.15 18.81
C ASP A 96 5.59 12.56 18.20
N ALA A 97 6.50 12.71 17.22
CA ALA A 97 6.74 13.97 16.53
C ALA A 97 7.15 13.71 15.06
N TRP A 98 6.93 14.72 14.21
CA TRP A 98 7.14 14.58 12.77
C TRP A 98 7.89 15.79 12.20
N ASP A 99 8.75 15.53 11.21
CA ASP A 99 9.44 16.57 10.43
C ASP A 99 8.48 17.29 9.48
N ALA A 100 7.45 16.62 9.03
CA ALA A 100 6.42 17.22 8.18
C ALA A 100 5.05 16.58 8.40
N THR A 101 4.01 17.39 8.26
CA THR A 101 2.61 16.99 8.32
C THR A 101 1.87 17.52 7.11
N PHE A 102 0.84 16.82 6.68
CA PHE A 102 0.16 17.11 5.43
C PHE A 102 -1.34 16.94 5.56
N THR A 103 -2.08 17.71 4.75
CA THR A 103 -3.49 17.43 4.44
C THR A 103 -3.70 17.47 2.94
N LEU A 104 -4.43 16.49 2.41
CA LEU A 104 -5.02 16.58 1.08
C LEU A 104 -6.38 17.26 1.23
N TYR A 105 -6.56 18.37 0.55
CA TYR A 105 -7.72 19.23 0.61
C TYR A 105 -8.52 19.15 -0.68
N ASP A 106 -9.84 19.10 -0.56
CA ASP A 106 -10.76 19.13 -1.68
C ASP A 106 -10.93 20.56 -2.21
N GLY A 107 -10.50 20.80 -3.42
CA GLY A 107 -10.49 22.12 -4.01
C GLY A 107 -9.24 22.93 -3.67
N ARG A 108 -9.37 24.23 -3.72
CA ARG A 108 -8.33 25.20 -3.35
C ARG A 108 -8.65 25.80 -1.99
N PRO A 109 -7.74 25.72 -1.02
CA PRO A 109 -7.96 26.31 0.30
C PRO A 109 -7.99 27.83 0.19
N SER A 110 -8.86 28.48 0.96
CA SER A 110 -8.84 29.93 1.20
C SER A 110 -7.71 30.30 2.18
N GLU A 111 -7.40 31.59 2.30
CA GLU A 111 -6.44 32.05 3.33
C GLU A 111 -6.91 31.69 4.75
N GLU A 112 -8.20 31.75 5.00
CA GLU A 112 -8.81 31.37 6.29
C GLU A 112 -8.63 29.85 6.55
N ASP A 113 -8.81 29.01 5.53
CA ASP A 113 -8.55 27.58 5.62
C ASP A 113 -7.08 27.31 5.94
N ILE A 114 -6.16 28.00 5.28
CA ILE A 114 -4.72 27.83 5.50
C ILE A 114 -4.36 28.20 6.95
N GLU A 115 -4.88 29.30 7.47
CA GLU A 115 -4.63 29.71 8.86
C GLU A 115 -5.23 28.73 9.88
N ARG A 116 -6.38 28.14 9.58
CA ARG A 116 -6.98 27.08 10.39
C ARG A 116 -6.13 25.79 10.34
N LEU A 117 -5.70 25.39 9.15
CA LEU A 117 -4.90 24.19 8.94
C LEU A 117 -3.53 24.31 9.60
N LYS A 118 -2.88 25.48 9.60
CA LYS A 118 -1.64 25.75 10.31
C LYS A 118 -1.71 25.45 11.82
N LYS A 119 -2.88 25.62 12.41
CA LYS A 119 -3.10 25.37 13.85
C LYS A 119 -3.36 23.89 14.17
N ASN A 120 -3.97 23.16 13.24
CA ASN A 120 -4.50 21.83 13.51
C ASN A 120 -3.66 20.69 12.90
N VAL A 121 -3.26 20.84 11.64
CA VAL A 121 -2.55 19.76 10.91
C VAL A 121 -1.20 19.42 11.54
N PRO A 122 -0.38 20.39 12.01
CA PRO A 122 0.87 20.10 12.70
C PRO A 122 0.71 19.23 13.95
N LEU A 123 -0.37 19.41 14.69
CA LEU A 123 -0.61 18.69 15.94
C LEU A 123 -1.08 17.24 15.71
N GLN A 124 -1.85 17.03 14.64
CA GLN A 124 -2.42 15.71 14.30
C GLN A 124 -3.26 15.04 15.41
N GLU A 125 -3.59 15.77 16.45
CA GLU A 125 -4.33 15.25 17.62
C GLU A 125 -5.84 15.26 17.40
N VAL A 126 -6.33 16.30 16.73
CA VAL A 126 -7.76 16.52 16.53
C VAL A 126 -8.31 15.73 15.36
N GLY A 127 -7.45 15.29 14.45
CA GLY A 127 -7.87 14.65 13.21
C GLY A 127 -8.44 15.67 12.22
N ARG A 128 -9.31 15.21 11.34
CA ARG A 128 -10.02 16.05 10.39
C ARG A 128 -11.07 16.89 11.07
N ILE A 129 -11.13 18.18 10.70
CA ILE A 129 -12.10 19.13 11.24
C ILE A 129 -13.15 19.49 10.18
N SER A 130 -12.79 19.42 8.90
CA SER A 130 -13.63 19.82 7.77
C SER A 130 -13.79 18.67 6.78
N GLU A 131 -14.92 18.61 6.11
CA GLU A 131 -15.20 17.66 5.03
C GLU A 131 -14.24 17.83 3.84
N ASN A 132 -13.72 19.03 3.64
CA ASN A 132 -12.73 19.31 2.61
C ASN A 132 -11.34 18.72 2.91
N GLU A 133 -11.07 18.31 4.14
CA GLU A 133 -9.83 17.62 4.51
C GLU A 133 -9.97 16.13 4.20
N LEU A 134 -9.56 15.70 3.00
CA LEU A 134 -9.76 14.33 2.55
C LEU A 134 -8.88 13.32 3.30
N CYS A 135 -7.61 13.65 3.54
CA CYS A 135 -6.74 12.83 4.38
C CYS A 135 -5.64 13.65 5.04
N LEU A 136 -5.20 13.17 6.20
CA LEU A 136 -4.05 13.70 6.92
C LEU A 136 -2.89 12.72 6.85
N SER A 137 -1.69 13.24 6.65
CA SER A 137 -0.46 12.42 6.58
C SER A 137 0.65 13.08 7.38
N ARG A 138 1.66 12.30 7.71
CA ARG A 138 2.84 12.75 8.46
C ARG A 138 4.07 12.00 8.00
N ALA A 139 5.24 12.63 8.05
CA ALA A 139 6.48 12.01 7.61
C ALA A 139 7.68 12.46 8.45
N ASN A 140 8.65 11.57 8.54
CA ASN A 140 9.96 11.84 9.13
C ASN A 140 11.06 11.69 8.08
N LYS A 141 12.10 12.53 8.20
CA LYS A 141 13.31 12.46 7.38
C LYS A 141 14.01 11.13 7.60
N SER A 142 14.56 10.57 6.54
CA SER A 142 15.43 9.40 6.64
C SER A 142 16.73 9.77 7.36
N VAL A 143 17.03 9.12 8.47
CA VAL A 143 18.25 9.38 9.25
C VAL A 143 19.54 9.01 8.48
N ARG A 144 19.45 8.17 7.46
CA ARG A 144 20.62 7.73 6.68
C ARG A 144 20.79 8.46 5.36
N LEU A 145 19.72 8.94 4.75
CA LEU A 145 19.79 9.45 3.39
C LEU A 145 19.55 10.95 3.28
N TRP A 146 18.79 11.55 4.19
CA TRP A 146 18.40 12.95 4.10
C TRP A 146 19.61 13.89 4.05
N ASP A 147 20.47 13.84 5.06
CA ASP A 147 21.63 14.72 5.16
C ASP A 147 22.70 14.40 4.12
N HIS A 148 22.85 13.14 3.75
CA HIS A 148 23.75 12.73 2.67
C HIS A 148 23.36 13.37 1.34
N VAL A 149 22.09 13.34 0.98
CA VAL A 149 21.62 13.92 -0.29
C VAL A 149 21.80 15.44 -0.28
N ILE A 150 21.41 16.13 0.80
CA ILE A 150 21.59 17.59 0.91
C ILE A 150 23.06 17.96 0.83
N SER A 151 23.95 17.26 1.53
CA SER A 151 25.38 17.52 1.53
C SER A 151 25.99 17.30 0.14
N SER A 152 25.60 16.26 -0.56
CA SER A 152 26.07 16.01 -1.93
C SER A 152 25.63 17.13 -2.90
N LEU A 153 24.35 17.48 -2.88
CA LEU A 153 23.81 18.54 -3.72
C LEU A 153 24.44 19.90 -3.43
N SER A 154 24.63 20.24 -2.15
CA SER A 154 25.27 21.51 -1.74
C SER A 154 26.74 21.58 -2.12
N ALA A 155 27.41 20.43 -2.24
CA ALA A 155 28.78 20.34 -2.75
C ALA A 155 28.88 20.44 -4.29
N GLY A 156 27.76 20.52 -5.01
CA GLY A 156 27.70 20.55 -6.46
C GLY A 156 27.73 19.18 -7.13
N CYS A 157 27.46 18.12 -6.37
CA CYS A 157 27.51 16.73 -6.83
C CYS A 157 26.14 16.06 -6.69
N GLN A 158 25.87 15.07 -7.53
CA GLN A 158 24.73 14.19 -7.31
C GLN A 158 25.07 13.16 -6.21
N PRO A 159 24.08 12.75 -5.39
CA PRO A 159 24.27 11.73 -4.38
C PRO A 159 24.58 10.37 -5.02
N ASP A 160 25.27 9.52 -4.26
CA ASP A 160 25.62 8.18 -4.71
C ASP A 160 24.38 7.30 -4.93
N VAL A 161 24.33 6.64 -6.08
CA VAL A 161 23.24 5.76 -6.50
C VAL A 161 23.08 4.56 -5.57
N GLU A 162 24.20 3.96 -5.10
CA GLU A 162 24.15 2.79 -4.22
C GLU A 162 23.55 3.16 -2.87
N GLN A 163 23.86 4.34 -2.38
CA GLN A 163 23.31 4.82 -1.12
C GLN A 163 21.82 5.17 -1.25
N ILE A 164 21.42 5.80 -2.37
CA ILE A 164 20.00 6.00 -2.68
C ILE A 164 19.27 4.65 -2.72
N ASP A 165 19.80 3.68 -3.43
CA ASP A 165 19.17 2.37 -3.62
C ASP A 165 19.13 1.54 -2.31
N SER A 166 20.04 1.78 -1.37
CA SER A 166 20.05 1.10 -0.07
C SER A 166 18.91 1.53 0.87
N VAL A 167 18.41 2.78 0.74
CA VAL A 167 17.35 3.34 1.57
C VAL A 167 16.07 3.55 0.76
N GLY A 168 16.16 4.23 -0.36
CA GLY A 168 15.10 4.39 -1.35
C GLY A 168 14.07 5.47 -1.06
N TYR A 169 14.19 6.25 0.01
CA TYR A 169 13.32 7.38 0.32
C TYR A 169 14.03 8.46 1.13
N LEU A 170 13.61 9.69 0.94
CA LEU A 170 14.12 10.85 1.68
C LEU A 170 13.31 11.13 2.95
N MET A 171 11.99 10.95 2.87
CA MET A 171 11.09 10.98 3.99
C MET A 171 10.22 9.75 3.99
N ARG A 172 9.92 9.22 5.18
CA ARG A 172 9.01 8.11 5.37
C ARG A 172 7.68 8.63 5.88
N THR A 173 6.63 8.44 5.09
CA THR A 173 5.26 8.72 5.50
C THR A 173 4.78 7.60 6.42
N THR A 174 4.56 7.93 7.69
CA THR A 174 4.24 6.92 8.71
C THR A 174 2.78 6.55 8.76
N ALA A 175 1.89 7.47 8.37
CA ALA A 175 0.48 7.20 8.35
C ALA A 175 -0.22 8.09 7.35
N VAL A 176 -1.33 7.61 6.83
CA VAL A 176 -2.27 8.36 6.03
C VAL A 176 -3.62 8.19 6.69
N TYR A 177 -4.17 9.30 7.17
CA TYR A 177 -5.44 9.31 7.88
C TYR A 177 -6.48 10.08 7.05
N GLY A 178 -7.50 9.40 6.58
CA GLY A 178 -8.75 10.06 6.22
C GLY A 178 -9.53 10.31 7.51
N SER A 179 -10.14 9.28 8.02
CA SER A 179 -10.96 9.30 9.23
C SER A 179 -10.49 8.28 10.27
N GLY A 180 -9.21 7.94 10.29
CA GLY A 180 -8.66 6.88 11.14
C GLY A 180 -8.82 5.48 10.58
N LYS A 181 -9.36 5.33 9.37
CA LYS A 181 -9.43 4.07 8.63
C LYS A 181 -8.84 4.27 7.24
N PHE A 182 -7.98 3.38 6.80
CA PHE A 182 -7.43 3.42 5.45
C PHE A 182 -8.54 3.34 4.40
N GLY A 183 -8.87 4.48 3.79
CA GLY A 183 -9.78 4.59 2.66
C GLY A 183 -11.21 4.12 2.88
N ALA A 184 -11.64 3.90 4.11
CA ALA A 184 -12.93 3.26 4.35
C ALA A 184 -14.03 4.22 4.78
N VAL A 185 -13.72 5.30 5.50
CA VAL A 185 -14.74 6.02 6.24
C VAL A 185 -15.36 7.15 5.46
N ASP A 186 -14.66 7.88 4.67
CA ASP A 186 -15.25 9.06 4.03
C ASP A 186 -15.45 8.87 2.53
N ARG A 187 -15.51 7.62 2.11
CA ARG A 187 -15.84 7.30 0.72
C ARG A 187 -17.23 7.79 0.31
N GLU A 188 -18.15 7.90 1.24
CA GLU A 188 -19.48 8.43 0.97
C GLU A 188 -19.40 9.84 0.42
N PHE A 189 -18.50 10.70 0.94
CA PHE A 189 -18.30 12.06 0.46
C PHE A 189 -17.67 12.17 -0.93
N VAL A 190 -16.95 11.13 -1.34
CA VAL A 190 -16.25 11.10 -2.63
C VAL A 190 -16.70 9.94 -3.52
N SER A 191 -17.77 9.23 -3.14
CA SER A 191 -18.26 8.04 -3.84
C SER A 191 -18.66 8.32 -5.28
N ASP A 192 -19.16 9.52 -5.56
CA ASP A 192 -19.58 9.94 -6.90
C ASP A 192 -18.41 10.34 -7.80
N ARG A 193 -17.20 10.42 -7.26
CA ARG A 193 -16.02 10.81 -8.00
C ARG A 193 -15.39 9.61 -8.67
N THR A 194 -15.30 9.66 -9.97
CA THR A 194 -14.74 8.57 -10.77
C THR A 194 -13.29 8.29 -10.43
N GLU A 195 -12.53 9.33 -10.07
CA GLU A 195 -11.12 9.27 -9.69
C GLU A 195 -10.86 8.53 -8.37
N PHE A 196 -11.86 8.40 -7.52
CA PHE A 196 -11.74 7.75 -6.21
C PHE A 196 -12.55 6.46 -6.09
N LYS A 197 -13.00 5.89 -7.19
CA LYS A 197 -13.75 4.62 -7.20
C LYS A 197 -12.94 3.43 -6.68
N ALA A 198 -11.66 3.34 -7.04
CA ALA A 198 -10.81 2.29 -6.50
C ALA A 198 -10.37 2.62 -5.05
N PRO A 199 -10.03 1.62 -4.23
CA PRO A 199 -9.58 1.86 -2.86
C PRO A 199 -8.33 2.74 -2.79
N PHE A 200 -8.19 3.53 -1.73
CA PHE A 200 -7.02 4.33 -1.35
C PHE A 200 -6.59 5.42 -2.35
N GLN A 201 -7.42 5.80 -3.32
CA GLN A 201 -6.95 6.68 -4.39
C GLN A 201 -6.64 8.10 -3.92
N TYR A 202 -7.40 8.67 -3.00
CA TYR A 202 -7.08 10.00 -2.47
C TYR A 202 -5.87 9.96 -1.51
N GLU A 203 -5.72 8.90 -0.73
CA GLU A 203 -4.52 8.71 0.11
C GLU A 203 -3.27 8.58 -0.78
N LEU A 204 -3.38 7.85 -1.88
CA LEU A 204 -2.28 7.69 -2.83
C LEU A 204 -1.99 8.96 -3.62
N LEU A 205 -3.00 9.76 -3.92
CA LEU A 205 -2.81 11.09 -4.49
C LEU A 205 -2.03 11.97 -3.51
N SER A 206 -2.40 11.95 -2.22
CA SER A 206 -1.63 12.64 -1.18
C SER A 206 -0.17 12.18 -1.16
N VAL A 207 0.06 10.87 -1.12
CA VAL A 207 1.41 10.28 -1.13
C VAL A 207 2.20 10.69 -2.39
N PHE A 208 1.56 10.69 -3.55
CA PHE A 208 2.20 11.12 -4.81
C PHE A 208 2.63 12.59 -4.75
N MET A 209 1.78 13.47 -4.21
CA MET A 209 2.08 14.90 -4.09
C MET A 209 3.10 15.19 -2.98
N ILE A 210 3.09 14.45 -1.87
CA ILE A 210 4.09 14.56 -0.79
C ILE A 210 5.50 14.36 -1.37
N ARG A 211 5.68 13.47 -2.32
CA ARG A 211 6.98 13.26 -2.97
C ARG A 211 7.50 14.54 -3.63
N TRP A 212 6.63 15.34 -4.25
CA TRP A 212 7.02 16.62 -4.85
C TRP A 212 7.53 17.59 -3.80
N PHE A 213 6.79 17.72 -2.70
CA PHE A 213 7.22 18.55 -1.57
C PHE A 213 8.58 18.10 -1.03
N VAL A 214 8.78 16.82 -0.85
CA VAL A 214 10.05 16.27 -0.31
C VAL A 214 11.23 16.59 -1.22
N LEU A 215 11.07 16.46 -2.54
CA LEU A 215 12.12 16.79 -3.52
C LEU A 215 12.40 18.30 -3.56
N ASP A 216 11.37 19.13 -3.51
CA ASP A 216 11.52 20.59 -3.45
C ASP A 216 12.23 21.02 -2.17
N LEU A 217 11.86 20.43 -1.03
CA LEU A 217 12.47 20.75 0.27
C LEU A 217 13.96 20.40 0.29
N VAL A 218 14.34 19.24 -0.25
CA VAL A 218 15.77 18.84 -0.32
C VAL A 218 16.58 19.79 -1.20
N ASN A 219 16.04 20.16 -2.38
CA ASN A 219 16.68 21.11 -3.26
C ASN A 219 16.82 22.49 -2.63
N GLN A 220 15.79 22.95 -1.91
CA GLN A 220 15.83 24.21 -1.14
C GLN A 220 16.90 24.17 -0.06
N MET A 221 16.96 23.10 0.73
CA MET A 221 17.93 22.97 1.81
C MET A 221 19.38 22.91 1.29
N ALA A 222 19.62 22.21 0.19
CA ALA A 222 20.93 22.19 -0.46
C ALA A 222 21.35 23.59 -0.94
N ASN A 223 20.42 24.32 -1.56
CA ASN A 223 20.67 25.69 -2.02
C ASN A 223 20.94 26.66 -0.86
N VAL A 224 20.21 26.50 0.27
CA VAL A 224 20.45 27.30 1.48
C VAL A 224 21.84 27.03 2.08
N GLN A 225 22.27 25.76 2.06
CA GLN A 225 23.56 25.35 2.61
C GLN A 225 24.73 25.91 1.78
N ASN A 226 24.60 25.97 0.47
CA ASN A 226 25.65 26.52 -0.41
C ASN A 226 25.03 27.09 -1.70
N PRO A 227 24.60 28.36 -1.69
CA PRO A 227 23.91 28.95 -2.84
C PRO A 227 24.74 28.99 -4.13
N ASP A 228 26.07 29.09 -3.99
CA ASP A 228 26.98 29.26 -5.12
C ASP A 228 27.28 27.95 -5.85
N LYS A 229 27.19 26.82 -5.16
CA LYS A 229 27.59 25.51 -5.71
C LYS A 229 26.48 24.50 -5.81
N ALA A 230 25.38 24.71 -5.09
CA ALA A 230 24.31 23.72 -5.03
C ALA A 230 23.73 23.42 -6.41
N VAL A 231 23.47 22.14 -6.63
CA VAL A 231 22.81 21.64 -7.84
C VAL A 231 21.47 21.01 -7.46
N GLN A 232 20.55 20.98 -8.43
CA GLN A 232 19.28 20.29 -8.28
C GLN A 232 19.50 18.77 -8.34
N LEU A 233 18.71 18.03 -7.58
CA LEU A 233 18.70 16.57 -7.68
C LEU A 233 18.28 16.13 -9.10
N ASP A 234 19.09 15.29 -9.73
CA ASP A 234 18.80 14.74 -11.06
C ASP A 234 17.42 14.03 -11.02
N PRO A 235 16.51 14.37 -11.95
CA PRO A 235 15.20 13.71 -12.03
C PRO A 235 15.29 12.19 -12.10
N LYS A 236 16.34 11.63 -12.73
CA LYS A 236 16.54 10.17 -12.80
C LYS A 236 16.81 9.57 -11.42
N LEU A 237 17.56 10.27 -10.55
CA LEU A 237 17.75 9.87 -9.16
C LEU A 237 16.49 10.11 -8.35
N GLY A 238 15.78 11.21 -8.60
CA GLY A 238 14.47 11.46 -8.02
C GLY A 238 13.47 10.32 -8.29
N TYR A 239 13.50 9.68 -9.46
CA TYR A 239 12.65 8.52 -9.75
C TYR A 239 12.97 7.27 -8.92
N ARG A 240 14.20 7.13 -8.43
CA ARG A 240 14.60 6.03 -7.55
C ARG A 240 14.12 6.23 -6.11
N LEU A 241 13.81 7.46 -5.72
CA LEU A 241 13.34 7.82 -4.40
C LEU A 241 11.82 7.68 -4.31
N GLY A 242 11.36 6.79 -3.47
CA GLY A 242 9.97 6.65 -3.07
C GLY A 242 9.61 7.56 -1.90
N ILE A 243 8.52 7.24 -1.22
CA ILE A 243 8.01 7.98 -0.06
C ILE A 243 8.17 7.16 1.23
N GLY A 244 8.85 6.03 1.18
CA GLY A 244 9.04 5.16 2.34
C GLY A 244 7.73 4.69 2.98
N ASN A 245 6.68 4.55 2.18
CA ASN A 245 5.38 4.10 2.63
C ASN A 245 4.91 2.89 1.82
N SER A 246 4.68 1.80 2.52
CA SER A 246 4.14 0.57 1.93
C SER A 246 2.62 0.61 1.69
N THR A 247 1.92 1.63 2.20
CA THR A 247 0.45 1.72 2.18
C THR A 247 -0.13 1.67 0.78
N GLY A 248 0.54 2.22 -0.19
CA GLY A 248 0.01 2.36 -1.53
C GLY A 248 0.42 1.30 -2.53
N LEU A 249 1.19 0.33 -2.12
CA LEU A 249 1.79 -0.62 -3.07
C LEU A 249 0.80 -1.66 -3.58
N GLY A 250 -0.38 -1.80 -2.94
CA GLY A 250 -1.43 -2.72 -3.38
C GLY A 250 -1.00 -4.17 -3.30
N MET A 251 -0.26 -4.51 -2.25
CA MET A 251 0.19 -5.86 -1.99
C MET A 251 -0.69 -6.53 -0.95
N ALA A 252 -1.05 -7.79 -1.19
CA ALA A 252 -1.90 -8.55 -0.29
C ALA A 252 -1.45 -8.53 1.17
N PRO A 253 -0.16 -8.68 1.50
CA PRO A 253 0.28 -8.65 2.90
C PRO A 253 -0.06 -7.36 3.63
N PHE A 254 -0.08 -6.23 2.93
CA PHE A 254 -0.50 -4.97 3.51
C PHE A 254 -2.00 -4.96 3.86
N LEU A 255 -2.81 -5.61 3.02
CA LEU A 255 -4.26 -5.68 3.17
C LEU A 255 -4.72 -6.68 4.24
N LEU A 256 -3.82 -7.43 4.89
CA LEU A 256 -4.18 -8.37 5.96
C LEU A 256 -4.94 -7.70 7.13
N ASN A 257 -4.78 -6.40 7.29
CA ASN A 257 -5.52 -5.61 8.27
C ASN A 257 -6.92 -5.19 7.79
N HIS A 258 -7.23 -5.44 6.51
CA HIS A 258 -8.48 -5.06 5.84
C HIS A 258 -9.06 -6.27 5.10
N PRO A 259 -9.59 -7.27 5.80
CA PRO A 259 -9.93 -8.56 5.21
C PRO A 259 -10.97 -8.47 4.09
N VAL A 260 -11.90 -7.54 4.15
CA VAL A 260 -12.89 -7.33 3.08
C VAL A 260 -12.19 -6.82 1.82
N LEU A 261 -11.33 -5.81 1.94
CA LEU A 261 -10.53 -5.30 0.81
C LEU A 261 -9.57 -6.35 0.29
N LEU A 262 -8.94 -7.13 1.18
CA LEU A 262 -8.07 -8.24 0.79
C LEU A 262 -8.81 -9.25 -0.07
N ASN A 263 -9.98 -9.71 0.37
CA ASN A 263 -10.79 -10.67 -0.35
C ASN A 263 -11.23 -10.11 -1.71
N ASN A 264 -11.70 -8.86 -1.76
CA ASN A 264 -12.12 -8.21 -2.99
C ASN A 264 -10.95 -8.05 -3.97
N TRP A 265 -9.78 -7.64 -3.47
CA TRP A 265 -8.58 -7.49 -4.29
C TRP A 265 -8.10 -8.83 -4.86
N ILE A 266 -8.08 -9.89 -4.03
CA ILE A 266 -7.73 -11.23 -4.48
C ILE A 266 -8.74 -11.72 -5.52
N LEU A 267 -10.04 -11.55 -5.29
CA LEU A 267 -11.07 -11.94 -6.25
C LEU A 267 -10.90 -11.19 -7.58
N ALA A 268 -10.65 -9.90 -7.54
CA ALA A 268 -10.38 -9.10 -8.75
C ALA A 268 -9.12 -9.62 -9.49
N LYS A 269 -8.05 -9.93 -8.75
CA LYS A 269 -6.80 -10.48 -9.32
C LYS A 269 -7.02 -11.85 -9.96
N GLU A 270 -7.74 -12.75 -9.28
CA GLU A 270 -8.03 -14.08 -9.82
C GLU A 270 -8.97 -14.02 -11.02
N THR A 271 -9.94 -13.12 -11.00
CA THR A 271 -10.83 -12.86 -12.14
C THR A 271 -10.04 -12.32 -13.34
N ALA A 272 -9.13 -11.39 -13.12
CA ALA A 272 -8.21 -10.87 -14.15
C ALA A 272 -7.36 -11.99 -14.74
N LEU A 273 -6.76 -12.82 -13.88
CA LEU A 273 -5.97 -13.97 -14.30
C LEU A 273 -6.78 -14.95 -15.15
N SER A 274 -8.01 -15.28 -14.73
CA SER A 274 -8.89 -16.17 -15.45
C SER A 274 -9.26 -15.61 -16.83
N ARG A 275 -9.59 -14.32 -16.92
CA ARG A 275 -9.88 -13.64 -18.20
C ARG A 275 -8.69 -13.71 -19.16
N VAL A 276 -7.48 -13.39 -18.67
CA VAL A 276 -6.27 -13.40 -19.49
C VAL A 276 -5.91 -14.81 -19.95
N ARG A 277 -6.03 -15.82 -19.08
CA ARG A 277 -5.81 -17.23 -19.44
C ARG A 277 -6.81 -17.73 -20.49
N SER A 278 -7.99 -17.13 -20.54
CA SER A 278 -9.05 -17.45 -21.51
C SER A 278 -8.85 -16.79 -22.88
N VAL A 279 -7.83 -15.97 -23.06
CA VAL A 279 -7.49 -15.39 -24.37
C VAL A 279 -7.05 -16.50 -25.32
N GLN A 280 -7.85 -16.74 -26.36
CA GLN A 280 -7.60 -17.82 -27.30
C GLN A 280 -6.38 -17.59 -28.18
N LYS A 281 -6.19 -16.35 -28.63
CA LYS A 281 -5.03 -15.93 -29.43
C LYS A 281 -4.56 -14.57 -28.94
N SER A 282 -3.26 -14.42 -28.77
CA SER A 282 -2.65 -13.11 -28.46
C SER A 282 -2.21 -12.41 -29.75
N SER A 283 -2.29 -11.08 -29.73
CA SER A 283 -1.79 -10.26 -30.86
C SER A 283 -0.27 -10.11 -30.79
N MET A 284 0.32 -9.67 -31.90
CA MET A 284 1.76 -9.35 -31.96
C MET A 284 2.14 -8.24 -30.98
N GLU A 285 1.28 -7.25 -30.81
CA GLU A 285 1.47 -6.11 -29.91
C GLU A 285 1.49 -6.57 -28.45
N GLU A 286 0.56 -7.44 -28.08
CA GLU A 286 0.48 -8.02 -26.72
C GLU A 286 1.71 -8.88 -26.40
N ASN A 287 2.14 -9.70 -27.36
CA ASN A 287 3.33 -10.53 -27.24
C ASN A 287 4.59 -9.68 -27.09
N LYS A 288 4.72 -8.63 -27.91
CA LYS A 288 5.84 -7.69 -27.86
C LYS A 288 5.90 -6.96 -26.53
N LEU A 289 4.76 -6.44 -26.05
CA LEU A 289 4.68 -5.74 -24.76
C LEU A 289 5.05 -6.67 -23.59
N PHE A 290 4.56 -7.92 -23.61
CA PHE A 290 4.94 -8.93 -22.60
C PHE A 290 6.46 -9.14 -22.57
N LEU A 291 7.10 -9.34 -23.73
CA LEU A 291 8.54 -9.56 -23.83
C LEU A 291 9.35 -8.35 -23.39
N GLU A 292 8.97 -7.14 -23.79
CA GLU A 292 9.61 -5.90 -23.36
C GLU A 292 9.56 -5.72 -21.84
N LEU A 293 8.40 -6.02 -21.22
CA LEU A 293 8.24 -5.93 -19.77
C LEU A 293 9.02 -7.03 -19.05
N TYR A 294 9.09 -8.21 -19.63
CA TYR A 294 9.93 -9.30 -19.13
C TYR A 294 11.42 -8.90 -19.11
N GLU A 295 11.94 -8.36 -20.20
CA GLU A 295 13.32 -7.88 -20.28
C GLU A 295 13.62 -6.77 -19.26
N LYS A 296 12.72 -5.79 -19.14
CA LYS A 296 12.84 -4.74 -18.11
C LYS A 296 12.86 -5.34 -16.70
N SER A 297 12.05 -6.37 -16.46
CA SER A 297 12.00 -7.04 -15.16
C SER A 297 13.32 -7.73 -14.82
N ILE A 298 13.98 -8.37 -15.76
CA ILE A 298 15.31 -8.97 -15.55
C ILE A 298 16.32 -7.92 -15.09
N ILE A 299 16.34 -6.75 -15.77
CA ILE A 299 17.24 -5.65 -15.40
C ILE A 299 16.92 -5.16 -13.99
N LEU A 300 15.66 -4.93 -13.66
CA LEU A 300 15.24 -4.43 -12.34
C LEU A 300 15.58 -5.43 -11.21
N PHE A 301 15.32 -6.71 -11.39
CA PHE A 301 15.69 -7.74 -10.41
C PHE A 301 17.21 -7.81 -10.20
N GLY A 302 17.98 -7.57 -11.25
CA GLY A 302 19.44 -7.52 -11.16
C GLY A 302 19.97 -6.33 -10.34
N LEU A 303 19.18 -5.27 -10.20
CA LEU A 303 19.54 -4.08 -9.41
C LEU A 303 19.13 -4.20 -7.94
N TRP A 304 18.23 -5.11 -7.59
CA TRP A 304 17.74 -5.23 -6.24
C TRP A 304 18.81 -5.76 -5.27
N ARG A 305 18.89 -5.13 -4.12
CA ARG A 305 19.82 -5.48 -3.03
C ARG A 305 19.05 -5.61 -1.74
N SER A 306 19.48 -6.49 -0.88
CA SER A 306 18.98 -6.61 0.49
C SER A 306 20.03 -7.29 1.35
N ASP A 307 20.11 -6.93 2.60
CA ASP A 307 20.89 -7.58 3.66
C ASP A 307 20.03 -8.51 4.52
N HIS A 308 18.71 -8.50 4.32
CA HIS A 308 17.80 -9.37 5.05
C HIS A 308 17.81 -10.83 4.49
N PRO A 309 18.07 -11.87 5.33
CA PRO A 309 18.21 -13.25 4.86
C PRO A 309 17.03 -13.78 4.04
N LEU A 310 15.78 -13.46 4.45
CA LEU A 310 14.59 -13.90 3.72
C LEU A 310 14.46 -13.21 2.35
N GLN A 311 14.82 -11.92 2.28
CA GLN A 311 14.82 -11.19 1.01
C GLN A 311 15.90 -11.72 0.06
N ILE A 312 17.11 -11.98 0.57
CA ILE A 312 18.21 -12.57 -0.20
C ILE A 312 17.79 -13.93 -0.77
N LYS A 313 17.11 -14.76 0.04
CA LYS A 313 16.58 -16.05 -0.41
C LYS A 313 15.58 -15.86 -1.55
N LYS A 314 14.62 -14.95 -1.42
CA LYS A 314 13.62 -14.66 -2.46
C LYS A 314 14.27 -14.11 -3.74
N LEU A 315 15.26 -13.23 -3.64
CA LEU A 315 16.00 -12.73 -4.80
C LEU A 315 16.75 -13.85 -5.54
N LYS A 316 17.31 -14.82 -4.81
CA LYS A 316 17.94 -16.00 -5.42
C LYS A 316 16.90 -16.90 -6.12
N GLU A 317 15.76 -17.14 -5.49
CA GLU A 317 14.67 -17.93 -6.08
C GLU A 317 14.20 -17.30 -7.39
N ILE A 318 13.88 -15.99 -7.39
CA ILE A 318 13.41 -15.30 -8.60
C ILE A 318 14.49 -15.25 -9.69
N SER A 319 15.75 -15.08 -9.36
CA SER A 319 16.86 -15.08 -10.31
C SER A 319 16.98 -16.45 -11.04
N ASN A 320 16.85 -17.54 -10.29
CA ASN A 320 16.85 -18.88 -10.86
C ASN A 320 15.63 -19.11 -11.77
N ASP A 321 14.46 -18.62 -11.34
CA ASP A 321 13.22 -18.73 -12.10
C ASP A 321 13.29 -17.91 -13.40
N LEU A 322 13.83 -16.69 -13.37
CA LEU A 322 14.04 -15.88 -14.57
C LEU A 322 14.97 -16.57 -15.57
N THR A 323 16.00 -17.28 -15.08
CA THR A 323 16.90 -18.04 -15.93
C THR A 323 16.16 -19.21 -16.61
N ARG A 324 15.31 -19.95 -15.88
CA ARG A 324 14.49 -21.04 -16.43
C ARG A 324 13.47 -20.50 -17.43
N LEU A 325 12.80 -19.41 -17.07
CA LEU A 325 11.81 -18.76 -17.90
C LEU A 325 12.40 -18.24 -19.21
N SER A 326 13.60 -17.63 -19.17
CA SER A 326 14.30 -17.16 -20.38
C SER A 326 14.57 -18.31 -21.36
N LYS A 327 15.00 -19.48 -20.85
CA LYS A 327 15.19 -20.68 -21.69
C LYS A 327 13.88 -21.19 -22.30
N TYR A 328 12.81 -21.11 -21.56
CA TYR A 328 11.49 -21.54 -22.03
C TYR A 328 10.90 -20.59 -23.07
N LEU A 329 10.96 -19.27 -22.83
CA LEU A 329 10.40 -18.24 -23.73
C LEU A 329 11.08 -18.24 -25.11
N LYS A 330 12.37 -18.60 -25.21
CA LYS A 330 13.06 -18.75 -26.50
C LYS A 330 12.44 -19.80 -27.43
N LYS A 331 11.69 -20.75 -26.87
CA LYS A 331 11.04 -21.85 -27.62
C LYS A 331 9.52 -21.81 -27.49
N PHE A 332 9.00 -20.77 -26.83
CA PHE A 332 7.57 -20.65 -26.57
C PHE A 332 6.85 -20.15 -27.82
N ASP A 333 5.81 -20.88 -28.20
CA ASP A 333 4.95 -20.51 -29.31
C ASP A 333 3.79 -19.63 -28.82
N PHE A 334 3.93 -18.32 -29.04
CA PHE A 334 2.91 -17.32 -28.71
C PHE A 334 1.69 -17.36 -29.64
N GLU A 335 1.82 -17.99 -30.81
CA GLU A 335 0.69 -18.13 -31.77
C GLU A 335 -0.20 -19.33 -31.44
N SER A 336 0.24 -20.14 -30.50
CA SER A 336 -0.54 -21.29 -30.05
C SER A 336 -1.88 -20.89 -29.39
N THR A 337 -2.83 -21.81 -29.41
CA THR A 337 -4.12 -21.57 -28.73
C THR A 337 -3.94 -21.48 -27.22
N TYR A 338 -4.55 -20.48 -26.59
CA TYR A 338 -4.46 -20.17 -25.16
C TYR A 338 -3.01 -20.01 -24.66
N PRO A 339 -2.20 -19.12 -25.26
CA PRO A 339 -0.77 -19.03 -24.94
C PRO A 339 -0.54 -18.70 -23.45
N TRP A 340 -1.34 -17.84 -22.87
CA TRP A 340 -1.20 -17.44 -21.48
C TRP A 340 -1.57 -18.53 -20.48
N ASP A 341 -2.57 -19.36 -20.79
CA ASP A 341 -2.88 -20.53 -19.98
C ASP A 341 -1.76 -21.57 -20.05
N ARG A 342 -1.18 -21.79 -21.23
CA ARG A 342 -0.02 -22.67 -21.39
C ARG A 342 1.18 -22.17 -20.60
N LEU A 343 1.50 -20.87 -20.65
CA LEU A 343 2.58 -20.27 -19.89
C LEU A 343 2.33 -20.36 -18.39
N PHE A 344 1.11 -20.07 -17.93
CA PHE A 344 0.71 -20.23 -16.54
C PHE A 344 0.88 -21.68 -16.06
N ASN A 345 0.38 -22.65 -16.79
CA ASN A 345 0.47 -24.07 -16.42
C ASN A 345 1.93 -24.57 -16.42
N TRP A 346 2.76 -24.06 -17.32
CA TRP A 346 4.19 -24.34 -17.30
C TRP A 346 4.84 -23.73 -16.06
N SER A 347 4.56 -22.49 -15.73
CA SER A 347 5.09 -21.80 -14.56
C SER A 347 4.75 -22.52 -13.26
N LYS A 348 3.51 -23.01 -13.13
CA LYS A 348 3.04 -23.77 -11.96
C LYS A 348 3.88 -25.03 -11.71
N LYS A 349 4.42 -25.65 -12.76
CA LYS A 349 5.21 -26.88 -12.67
C LYS A 349 6.72 -26.65 -12.51
N ASN A 350 7.23 -25.52 -12.99
CA ASN A 350 8.67 -25.31 -13.18
C ASN A 350 9.27 -24.17 -12.37
N LEU A 351 8.46 -23.29 -11.80
CA LEU A 351 8.91 -22.12 -11.06
C LEU A 351 8.53 -22.20 -9.58
N SER A 352 9.29 -21.49 -8.75
CA SER A 352 8.94 -21.24 -7.36
C SER A 352 7.62 -20.45 -7.25
N MET A 353 7.07 -20.37 -6.04
CA MET A 353 5.89 -19.52 -5.77
C MET A 353 6.12 -18.07 -6.22
N GLU A 354 7.32 -17.56 -5.99
CA GLU A 354 7.72 -16.20 -6.38
C GLU A 354 7.67 -16.01 -7.90
N GLY A 355 8.24 -16.95 -8.65
CA GLY A 355 8.24 -16.94 -10.12
C GLY A 355 6.83 -17.16 -10.71
N GLN A 356 6.00 -17.97 -10.08
CA GLN A 356 4.60 -18.15 -10.50
C GLN A 356 3.82 -16.83 -10.38
N GLU A 357 3.90 -16.15 -9.23
CA GLU A 357 3.19 -14.89 -9.01
C GLU A 357 3.78 -13.75 -9.87
N PHE A 358 5.06 -13.78 -10.18
CA PHE A 358 5.66 -12.89 -11.16
C PHE A 358 5.03 -13.05 -12.56
N ILE A 359 4.94 -14.30 -13.05
CA ILE A 359 4.28 -14.58 -14.34
C ILE A 359 2.82 -14.15 -14.32
N ILE A 360 2.07 -14.44 -13.26
CA ILE A 360 0.67 -14.03 -13.12
C ILE A 360 0.53 -12.52 -13.24
N SER A 361 1.41 -11.76 -12.60
CA SER A 361 1.39 -10.30 -12.71
C SER A 361 1.77 -9.83 -14.12
N LEU A 362 2.76 -10.47 -14.73
CA LEU A 362 3.29 -10.04 -16.02
C LEU A 362 2.34 -10.30 -17.19
N ILE A 363 1.66 -11.47 -17.23
CA ILE A 363 0.73 -11.79 -18.32
C ILE A 363 -0.51 -10.89 -18.33
N MET A 364 -0.84 -10.24 -17.21
CA MET A 364 -1.95 -9.28 -17.12
C MET A 364 -1.60 -7.91 -17.73
N GLU A 365 -0.32 -7.59 -17.87
CA GLU A 365 0.12 -6.24 -18.26
C GLU A 365 -0.34 -5.83 -19.68
N PRO A 366 -0.34 -6.69 -20.70
CA PRO A 366 -0.83 -6.34 -22.02
C PRO A 366 -2.34 -6.12 -22.10
N TYR A 367 -3.10 -6.63 -21.13
CA TYR A 367 -4.55 -6.76 -21.20
C TYR A 367 -5.31 -5.75 -20.34
N GLY A 368 -5.01 -4.46 -20.51
CA GLY A 368 -5.72 -3.40 -19.78
C GLY A 368 -7.24 -3.43 -19.96
N ASN A 369 -7.71 -3.76 -21.15
CA ASN A 369 -9.13 -3.89 -21.48
C ASN A 369 -9.88 -5.01 -20.75
N LEU A 370 -9.15 -6.04 -20.29
CA LEU A 370 -9.72 -7.16 -19.52
C LEU A 370 -9.58 -6.99 -18.00
N VAL A 371 -8.62 -6.16 -17.58
CA VAL A 371 -8.15 -6.12 -16.18
C VAL A 371 -8.56 -4.82 -15.48
N ASP A 372 -8.42 -3.66 -16.13
CA ASP A 372 -8.44 -2.37 -15.42
C ASP A 372 -9.82 -2.05 -14.80
N GLU A 373 -10.92 -2.47 -15.43
CA GLU A 373 -12.26 -2.26 -14.88
C GLU A 373 -12.49 -2.97 -13.54
N LEU A 374 -11.75 -4.07 -13.29
CA LEU A 374 -11.86 -4.82 -12.04
C LEU A 374 -11.35 -4.03 -10.82
N ALA A 375 -10.57 -2.97 -11.04
CA ALA A 375 -10.15 -2.09 -9.97
C ALA A 375 -11.34 -1.49 -9.19
N PHE A 376 -12.46 -1.26 -9.87
CA PHE A 376 -13.66 -0.65 -9.26
C PHE A 376 -14.50 -1.66 -8.46
N THR A 377 -14.33 -2.95 -8.68
CA THR A 377 -15.04 -3.99 -7.92
C THR A 377 -14.46 -4.20 -6.53
N MET A 378 -13.23 -3.74 -6.28
CA MET A 378 -12.56 -3.89 -4.99
C MET A 378 -13.21 -3.11 -3.85
N SER A 379 -13.94 -2.06 -4.21
CA SER A 379 -14.57 -1.12 -3.28
C SER A 379 -16.00 -1.46 -2.92
N ASP A 380 -16.54 -2.55 -3.46
CA ASP A 380 -17.95 -2.89 -3.28
C ASP A 380 -18.22 -3.20 -1.81
N ASN A 381 -19.00 -2.31 -1.16
CA ASN A 381 -19.29 -2.37 0.27
C ASN A 381 -20.43 -3.36 0.61
N ASN A 382 -20.99 -4.06 -0.39
CA ASN A 382 -22.08 -5.00 -0.20
C ASN A 382 -21.67 -6.29 0.54
N GLN A 383 -20.43 -6.37 1.01
CA GLN A 383 -19.95 -7.54 1.73
C GLN A 383 -20.02 -7.36 3.24
N SER A 384 -20.45 -8.43 3.88
CA SER A 384 -20.61 -8.54 5.31
C SER A 384 -19.33 -8.18 6.08
N TYR A 385 -19.31 -7.03 6.70
CA TYR A 385 -18.35 -6.68 7.73
C TYR A 385 -18.66 -7.43 9.04
N VAL A 386 -17.67 -7.58 9.89
CA VAL A 386 -17.87 -8.19 11.21
C VAL A 386 -18.56 -7.18 12.11
N LYS A 387 -19.82 -7.46 12.44
CA LYS A 387 -20.58 -6.68 13.41
C LYS A 387 -20.69 -7.45 14.71
N ILE A 388 -20.14 -6.88 15.77
CA ILE A 388 -20.20 -7.43 17.12
C ILE A 388 -21.01 -6.46 18.00
N ASP A 389 -22.23 -6.84 18.32
CA ASP A 389 -23.04 -6.16 19.32
C ASP A 389 -23.27 -7.09 20.51
N GLY A 390 -23.59 -6.50 21.66
CA GLY A 390 -23.71 -7.24 22.93
C GLY A 390 -24.81 -8.32 22.97
N LEU A 391 -25.72 -8.29 22.01
CA LEU A 391 -26.85 -9.22 21.93
C LEU A 391 -26.54 -10.48 21.08
N LYS A 392 -25.42 -10.49 20.36
CA LYS A 392 -25.03 -11.66 19.58
C LYS A 392 -24.50 -12.77 20.47
N SER A 393 -24.78 -14.00 20.06
CA SER A 393 -24.18 -15.15 20.68
C SER A 393 -22.70 -15.29 20.31
N ILE A 394 -21.93 -15.91 21.19
CA ILE A 394 -20.52 -16.20 20.95
C ILE A 394 -20.35 -17.13 19.76
N GLY A 395 -21.27 -18.09 19.56
CA GLY A 395 -21.29 -18.97 18.41
C GLY A 395 -21.44 -18.21 17.09
N ASP A 396 -22.30 -17.17 17.04
CA ASP A 396 -22.45 -16.35 15.85
C ASP A 396 -21.20 -15.51 15.58
N ILE A 397 -20.55 -14.98 16.61
CA ILE A 397 -19.29 -14.26 16.47
C ILE A 397 -18.19 -15.20 15.94
N ARG A 398 -18.07 -16.42 16.47
CA ARG A 398 -17.12 -17.41 15.96
C ARG A 398 -17.35 -17.74 14.48
N LYS A 399 -18.61 -17.91 14.06
CA LYS A 399 -18.96 -18.15 12.64
C LYS A 399 -18.53 -16.95 11.76
N GLN A 400 -18.78 -15.72 12.23
CA GLN A 400 -18.36 -14.53 11.50
C GLN A 400 -16.82 -14.41 11.40
N LEU A 401 -16.11 -14.66 12.49
CA LEU A 401 -14.64 -14.64 12.49
C LEU A 401 -14.07 -15.67 11.52
N ASN A 402 -14.60 -16.89 11.52
CA ASN A 402 -14.18 -17.92 10.57
C ASN A 402 -14.46 -17.53 9.12
N LYS A 403 -15.62 -16.93 8.85
CA LYS A 403 -15.97 -16.51 7.49
C LYS A 403 -15.04 -15.42 6.96
N VAL A 404 -14.69 -14.43 7.78
CA VAL A 404 -13.92 -13.23 7.35
C VAL A 404 -12.41 -13.44 7.53
N TYR A 405 -12.02 -14.13 8.60
CA TYR A 405 -10.64 -14.27 9.04
C TYR A 405 -10.13 -15.72 9.05
N GLY A 406 -10.81 -16.65 8.39
CA GLY A 406 -10.45 -18.09 8.41
C GLY A 406 -8.97 -18.36 8.15
N TRP A 407 -8.35 -17.58 7.25
CA TRP A 407 -6.92 -17.68 6.93
C TRP A 407 -5.98 -17.41 8.12
N ILE A 408 -6.45 -16.71 9.20
CA ILE A 408 -5.65 -16.43 10.40
C ILE A 408 -5.38 -17.71 11.18
N PHE A 409 -6.30 -18.65 11.16
CA PHE A 409 -6.19 -19.90 11.92
C PHE A 409 -5.21 -20.90 11.30
N ASP A 410 -4.85 -20.70 10.05
CA ASP A 410 -3.83 -21.50 9.33
C ASP A 410 -2.40 -21.00 9.55
N ILE A 411 -2.22 -19.89 10.29
CA ILE A 411 -0.92 -19.31 10.57
C ILE A 411 -0.37 -19.91 11.87
N ASP A 412 0.87 -20.38 11.81
CA ASP A 412 1.64 -20.69 13.02
C ASP A 412 2.17 -19.40 13.65
N TRP A 413 1.42 -18.86 14.62
CA TRP A 413 1.74 -17.63 15.31
C TRP A 413 2.92 -17.73 16.29
N GLU A 414 3.32 -18.94 16.65
CA GLU A 414 4.48 -19.18 17.52
C GLU A 414 5.79 -19.24 16.70
N CYS A 415 5.70 -19.44 15.38
CA CYS A 415 6.86 -19.50 14.52
C CYS A 415 7.44 -18.10 14.23
N MET A 416 8.64 -17.82 14.72
CA MET A 416 9.34 -16.54 14.52
C MET A 416 9.61 -16.26 13.03
N ASP A 417 9.98 -17.27 12.24
CA ASP A 417 10.25 -17.11 10.80
C ASP A 417 9.00 -16.71 10.02
N SER A 418 7.85 -17.29 10.33
CA SER A 418 6.58 -16.92 9.70
C SER A 418 6.20 -15.48 10.02
N ASN A 419 6.42 -15.04 11.25
CA ASN A 419 6.16 -13.68 11.67
C ASN A 419 7.08 -12.66 11.00
N ALA A 420 8.38 -12.93 10.99
CA ALA A 420 9.36 -12.08 10.33
C ALA A 420 9.10 -12.00 8.81
N ARG A 421 8.80 -13.14 8.17
CA ARG A 421 8.46 -13.17 6.76
C ARG A 421 7.24 -12.34 6.43
N ALA A 422 6.18 -12.43 7.22
CA ALA A 422 4.98 -11.65 7.03
C ALA A 422 5.25 -10.14 7.22
N TRP A 423 6.06 -9.78 8.20
CA TRP A 423 6.48 -8.40 8.43
C TRP A 423 7.16 -7.81 7.19
N TYR A 424 8.24 -8.43 6.72
CA TYR A 424 9.00 -7.89 5.59
C TYR A 424 8.22 -7.91 4.29
N VAL A 425 7.49 -8.98 4.05
CA VAL A 425 6.67 -9.10 2.85
C VAL A 425 5.53 -8.08 2.83
N SER A 426 4.95 -7.76 3.99
CA SER A 426 3.88 -6.78 4.07
C SER A 426 4.36 -5.34 3.98
N GLN A 427 5.59 -5.06 4.42
CA GLN A 427 6.14 -3.71 4.40
C GLN A 427 6.61 -3.32 3.01
N GLU A 428 7.45 -4.13 2.39
CA GLU A 428 8.11 -3.79 1.12
C GLU A 428 8.48 -5.08 0.40
N LYS A 429 7.49 -5.68 -0.22
CA LYS A 429 7.69 -6.92 -0.93
C LYS A 429 8.75 -6.79 -2.01
N LEU A 430 9.85 -7.55 -1.87
CA LEU A 430 11.00 -7.53 -2.77
C LEU A 430 11.57 -6.13 -3.06
N GLU A 431 11.24 -5.14 -2.26
CA GLU A 431 11.92 -3.87 -2.34
C GLU A 431 13.29 -3.99 -1.66
N PRO A 432 14.37 -3.63 -2.36
CA PRO A 432 15.73 -3.75 -1.81
C PRO A 432 16.06 -2.72 -0.72
N ARG A 433 15.10 -1.93 -0.29
CA ARG A 433 15.25 -0.69 0.47
C ARG A 433 14.83 -0.80 1.93
N LEU A 434 14.97 -2.00 2.49
CA LEU A 434 14.53 -2.31 3.86
C LEU A 434 15.58 -2.05 4.94
N GLY A 435 16.77 -1.59 4.56
CA GLY A 435 17.92 -1.54 5.45
C GLY A 435 17.69 -0.78 6.76
N GLU A 436 16.89 0.27 6.76
CA GLU A 436 16.61 1.04 7.97
C GLU A 436 15.73 0.28 8.97
N ARG A 437 14.88 -0.60 8.50
CA ARG A 437 13.96 -1.37 9.35
C ARG A 437 14.48 -2.73 9.76
N PHE A 438 15.47 -3.24 9.06
CA PHE A 438 16.02 -4.56 9.36
C PHE A 438 16.60 -4.65 10.78
N SER A 439 17.21 -3.57 11.27
CA SER A 439 17.78 -3.49 12.61
C SER A 439 16.77 -3.12 13.70
N GLU A 440 15.54 -2.73 13.35
CA GLU A 440 14.52 -2.40 14.35
C GLU A 440 14.00 -3.68 15.02
N PRO A 441 13.88 -3.73 16.36
CA PRO A 441 13.25 -4.84 17.03
C PRO A 441 11.79 -4.95 16.54
N ILE A 442 11.38 -6.17 16.20
CA ILE A 442 10.01 -6.46 15.76
C ILE A 442 9.08 -6.28 16.95
N GLY A 443 8.56 -5.07 17.14
CA GLY A 443 7.60 -4.74 18.19
C GLY A 443 6.21 -5.32 17.87
N ASN A 444 5.51 -5.79 18.91
CA ASN A 444 4.17 -6.36 18.76
C ASN A 444 3.14 -5.38 18.17
N TYR A 445 3.37 -4.08 18.31
CA TYR A 445 2.44 -3.02 17.90
C TYR A 445 2.66 -2.51 16.46
N GLU A 446 3.85 -2.71 15.94
CA GLU A 446 4.25 -2.17 14.62
C GLU A 446 4.12 -3.20 13.49
N GLN A 447 3.74 -4.42 13.82
CA GLN A 447 3.62 -5.49 12.83
C GLN A 447 2.34 -5.37 12.02
N PRO A 448 2.39 -5.51 10.69
CA PRO A 448 1.20 -5.52 9.84
C PRO A 448 0.17 -6.57 10.23
N LEU A 449 0.61 -7.66 10.84
CA LEU A 449 -0.24 -8.74 11.34
C LEU A 449 -0.82 -8.50 12.73
N SER A 450 -0.54 -7.36 13.37
CA SER A 450 -1.04 -7.08 14.72
C SER A 450 -2.57 -7.21 14.84
N PRO A 451 -3.41 -6.64 13.94
CA PRO A 451 -4.86 -6.88 13.98
C PRO A 451 -5.24 -8.34 13.77
N ALA A 452 -4.53 -9.06 12.92
CA ALA A 452 -4.78 -10.49 12.71
C ALA A 452 -4.46 -11.32 13.97
N ARG A 453 -3.40 -10.97 14.70
CA ARG A 453 -3.09 -11.57 16.00
C ARG A 453 -4.16 -11.26 17.06
N ASP A 454 -4.67 -10.04 17.06
CA ASP A 454 -5.75 -9.68 17.98
C ASP A 454 -7.00 -10.52 17.70
N VAL A 455 -7.34 -10.75 16.44
CA VAL A 455 -8.43 -11.65 16.04
C VAL A 455 -8.17 -13.09 16.48
N TYR A 456 -6.95 -13.59 16.31
CA TYR A 456 -6.57 -14.93 16.76
C TYR A 456 -6.68 -15.07 18.28
N ARG A 457 -6.20 -14.09 19.05
CA ARG A 457 -6.36 -14.05 20.52
C ARG A 457 -7.82 -14.01 20.92
N LEU A 458 -8.63 -13.13 20.30
CA LEU A 458 -10.05 -13.06 20.54
C LEU A 458 -10.72 -14.43 20.33
N SER A 459 -10.42 -15.10 19.23
CA SER A 459 -10.98 -16.42 18.95
C SER A 459 -10.59 -17.45 20.00
N LYS A 460 -9.33 -17.44 20.48
CA LYS A 460 -8.88 -18.31 21.57
C LYS A 460 -9.61 -18.01 22.90
N ASP A 461 -9.76 -16.74 23.22
CA ASP A 461 -10.46 -16.33 24.43
C ASP A 461 -11.94 -16.72 24.38
N LEU A 462 -12.60 -16.54 23.25
CA LEU A 462 -13.98 -16.96 23.02
C LEU A 462 -14.16 -18.49 23.11
N ALA A 463 -13.13 -19.29 22.85
CA ALA A 463 -13.21 -20.74 22.92
C ALA A 463 -13.58 -21.26 24.32
N ASN A 464 -13.38 -20.47 25.37
CA ASN A 464 -13.71 -20.81 26.76
C ASN A 464 -15.18 -20.58 27.13
N PHE A 465 -16.02 -20.13 26.18
CA PHE A 465 -17.42 -19.78 26.40
C PHE A 465 -18.34 -20.69 25.58
N GLY A 466 -19.56 -20.87 26.04
CA GLY A 466 -20.59 -21.61 25.29
C GLY A 466 -21.09 -20.83 24.07
N ASP A 467 -21.53 -21.54 23.04
CA ASP A 467 -22.02 -20.93 21.82
C ASP A 467 -23.27 -20.08 22.02
N ASP A 468 -24.10 -20.42 22.98
CA ASP A 468 -25.33 -19.70 23.31
C ASP A 468 -25.14 -18.52 24.26
N GLU A 469 -23.94 -18.35 24.82
CA GLU A 469 -23.64 -17.20 25.68
C GLU A 469 -23.58 -15.89 24.86
N LEU A 470 -24.03 -14.79 25.49
CA LEU A 470 -23.99 -13.48 24.88
C LEU A 470 -22.58 -12.92 24.95
N ILE A 471 -22.13 -12.28 23.83
CA ILE A 471 -20.83 -11.63 23.78
C ILE A 471 -20.68 -10.51 24.82
N ALA A 472 -21.77 -9.91 25.27
CA ALA A 472 -21.76 -8.90 26.34
C ALA A 472 -21.07 -9.42 27.61
N ASN A 473 -21.30 -10.68 28.01
CA ASN A 473 -20.66 -11.27 29.18
C ASN A 473 -19.12 -11.28 29.02
N PHE A 474 -18.62 -11.67 27.85
CA PHE A 474 -17.20 -11.65 27.54
C PHE A 474 -16.62 -10.25 27.57
N LEU A 475 -17.31 -9.26 26.97
CA LEU A 475 -16.85 -7.87 26.90
C LEU A 475 -16.77 -7.18 28.26
N MET A 476 -17.56 -7.64 29.23
CA MET A 476 -17.57 -7.09 30.59
C MET A 476 -16.41 -7.59 31.45
N LEU A 477 -15.78 -8.71 31.10
CA LEU A 477 -14.76 -9.33 31.95
C LEU A 477 -13.47 -8.51 32.01
N LYS A 478 -13.03 -7.94 30.86
CA LYS A 478 -11.76 -7.20 30.78
C LYS A 478 -11.88 -6.03 29.78
N PRO A 479 -11.27 -4.87 30.09
CA PRO A 479 -11.24 -3.74 29.16
C PRO A 479 -10.57 -4.08 27.82
N GLU A 480 -9.53 -4.94 27.82
CA GLU A 480 -8.78 -5.36 26.65
C GLU A 480 -9.67 -6.06 25.62
N HIS A 481 -10.67 -6.80 26.03
CA HIS A 481 -11.63 -7.45 25.13
C HIS A 481 -12.39 -6.41 24.28
N ARG A 482 -12.76 -5.28 24.89
CA ARG A 482 -13.45 -4.19 24.21
C ARG A 482 -12.53 -3.51 23.18
N HIS A 483 -11.27 -3.35 23.52
CA HIS A 483 -10.28 -2.79 22.60
C HIS A 483 -10.05 -3.70 21.37
N ILE A 484 -9.93 -5.01 21.59
CA ILE A 484 -9.77 -5.99 20.51
C ILE A 484 -10.99 -5.96 19.58
N VAL A 485 -12.20 -6.00 20.13
CA VAL A 485 -13.45 -5.96 19.36
C VAL A 485 -13.58 -4.67 18.58
N ARG A 486 -13.33 -3.52 19.20
CA ARG A 486 -13.35 -2.22 18.52
C ARG A 486 -12.37 -2.18 17.36
N ARG A 487 -11.15 -2.65 17.58
CA ARG A 487 -10.11 -2.68 16.54
C ARG A 487 -10.51 -3.60 15.39
N LEU A 488 -11.10 -4.77 15.70
CA LEU A 488 -11.64 -5.68 14.72
C LEU A 488 -12.73 -5.03 13.86
N GLN A 489 -13.67 -4.32 14.45
CA GLN A 489 -14.72 -3.60 13.73
C GLN A 489 -14.14 -2.52 12.82
N ILE A 490 -13.13 -1.77 13.27
CA ILE A 490 -12.44 -0.77 12.47
C ILE A 490 -11.79 -1.41 11.25
N VAL A 491 -11.01 -2.47 11.41
CA VAL A 491 -10.30 -3.10 10.29
C VAL A 491 -11.20 -3.89 9.35
N SER A 492 -12.39 -4.29 9.79
CA SER A 492 -13.38 -4.96 8.96
C SER A 492 -14.31 -4.02 8.19
N ASN A 493 -13.97 -2.75 8.07
CA ASN A 493 -14.76 -1.72 7.37
C ASN A 493 -16.15 -1.45 7.98
N HIS A 494 -16.28 -1.64 9.27
CA HIS A 494 -17.53 -1.28 9.95
C HIS A 494 -17.77 0.24 9.86
N PRO A 495 -18.99 0.74 9.62
CA PRO A 495 -19.30 2.17 9.60
C PRO A 495 -18.81 2.92 10.84
N TYR A 496 -18.27 4.10 10.66
CA TYR A 496 -17.67 4.87 11.76
C TYR A 496 -18.69 5.26 12.84
N SER A 497 -19.90 5.63 12.43
CA SER A 497 -21.00 5.93 13.35
C SER A 497 -21.29 4.77 14.31
N GLU A 498 -21.41 3.57 13.77
CA GLU A 498 -21.65 2.37 14.58
C GLU A 498 -20.46 2.03 15.49
N ASN A 499 -19.23 2.28 15.06
CA ASN A 499 -18.05 2.12 15.91
C ASN A 499 -18.04 3.09 17.08
N ARG A 500 -18.49 4.33 16.87
CA ARG A 500 -18.61 5.34 17.91
C ARG A 500 -19.68 4.98 18.93
N GLU A 501 -20.83 4.55 18.46
CA GLU A 501 -21.95 4.12 19.30
C GLU A 501 -21.56 2.91 20.15
N ASN A 502 -20.94 1.91 19.56
CA ASN A 502 -20.43 0.75 20.28
C ASN A 502 -19.35 1.10 21.32
N THR A 503 -18.62 2.19 21.10
CA THR A 503 -17.64 2.69 22.08
C THR A 503 -18.32 3.35 23.27
N ILE A 504 -19.41 4.08 23.04
CA ILE A 504 -20.18 4.76 24.09
C ILE A 504 -20.98 3.73 24.92
N GLY A 505 -21.58 2.74 24.27
CA GLY A 505 -22.32 1.67 24.93
C GLY A 505 -21.44 0.68 25.71
N SER A 506 -20.12 0.76 25.58
CA SER A 506 -19.14 -0.06 26.32
C SER A 506 -18.43 0.70 27.45
N GLN A 507 -18.80 1.98 27.69
CA GLN A 507 -18.43 2.70 28.89
C GLN A 507 -19.47 2.47 30.00
#